data_8af89b7078f243e6b57a44e8aa788ef8
#
_entry.id   8af89b7078f243e6b57a44e8aa788ef8
#
_cell.length_a   1.000
_cell.length_b   1.000
_cell.length_c   1.000
_cell.angle_alpha   90.00
_cell.angle_beta   90.00
_cell.angle_gamma   90.00
#
_symmetry.space_group_name_H-M   'P 1'
#
loop_
_entity.id
_entity.type
_entity.pdbx_description
1 polymer ?
#
loop_
_entity_poly.entity_id
_entity_poly.type
_entity_poly.pdbx_seq_one_letter_code
_entity_poly.pdbx_strand_id
1 'polypeptide(L)'
;SLVGSEMCIRDRFWSIWPLAPITGEVHHVVFVDGIYLARNVVVLIACTQEHVIGWYLARSENSRSWAALMGKIPPPDVVVCDGGTGFEKARKRVWPTTRVQRCTFHAFCQVRAQTTSRPKLQAGVELYGLAKELLAIKEVASALAWLEAYSAWCSRWEGFLAERTLDEESGRMRWTHERLVTARNGLNRLVSKNLLFTFLDPELTCDGPIPSMNNKIEGGINAQLRRMLRDHRGLSLMRRAKAIFWWCYVHTEVPLPAAEILKTMPTDDDIEELYRQVSTESQRTDGPEEWGDGLVWAELRHALPWRVEWD
;
A
#
# COMPACT_ATOMS: atom_id res chain seq x y z
N SER A 1 6.74 -27.75 -36.08
CA SER A 1 6.07 -26.47 -36.40
C SER A 1 6.41 -25.47 -35.29
N LEU A 2 7.00 -24.33 -35.66
CA LEU A 2 7.41 -23.25 -34.76
C LEU A 2 6.24 -22.68 -33.92
N VAL A 3 5.03 -22.65 -34.45
CA VAL A 3 3.82 -22.14 -33.76
C VAL A 3 3.44 -23.01 -32.57
N GLY A 4 3.63 -24.32 -32.60
CA GLY A 4 3.37 -25.22 -31.48
C GLY A 4 4.36 -25.03 -30.34
N SER A 5 5.63 -24.72 -30.64
CA SER A 5 6.66 -24.50 -29.61
C SER A 5 6.50 -23.16 -28.87
N GLU A 6 6.12 -22.09 -29.57
CA GLU A 6 5.88 -20.77 -28.93
C GLU A 6 4.65 -20.79 -28.04
N MET A 7 3.58 -21.48 -28.44
CA MET A 7 2.38 -21.63 -27.60
C MET A 7 2.66 -22.47 -26.35
N CYS A 8 3.43 -23.56 -26.46
CA CYS A 8 3.87 -24.35 -25.32
C CYS A 8 4.78 -23.58 -24.36
N ILE A 9 5.70 -22.77 -24.88
CA ILE A 9 6.58 -21.95 -24.04
C ILE A 9 5.76 -20.90 -23.28
N ARG A 10 4.86 -20.19 -23.95
CA ARG A 10 3.98 -19.19 -23.34
C ARG A 10 3.09 -19.81 -22.27
N ASP A 11 2.51 -20.99 -22.49
CA ASP A 11 1.66 -21.67 -21.51
C ASP A 11 2.46 -22.13 -20.29
N ARG A 12 3.70 -22.53 -20.45
CA ARG A 12 4.61 -22.87 -19.35
C ARG A 12 4.88 -21.67 -18.45
N PHE A 13 5.11 -20.47 -19.01
CA PHE A 13 5.29 -19.27 -18.21
C PHE A 13 4.01 -18.86 -17.46
N TRP A 14 2.84 -19.12 -18.03
CA TRP A 14 1.57 -18.87 -17.33
C TRP A 14 1.29 -19.86 -16.19
N SER A 15 1.95 -21.00 -16.10
CA SER A 15 1.86 -21.90 -14.96
C SER A 15 2.76 -21.48 -13.77
N ILE A 16 3.70 -20.56 -13.99
CA ILE A 16 4.72 -20.16 -13.02
C ILE A 16 4.27 -18.95 -12.21
N TRP A 17 4.68 -18.93 -10.94
CA TRP A 17 4.57 -17.80 -10.03
C TRP A 17 5.95 -17.21 -9.76
N PRO A 18 6.32 -16.09 -10.38
CA PRO A 18 7.59 -15.45 -10.11
C PRO A 18 7.68 -14.99 -8.66
N LEU A 19 8.74 -15.39 -7.98
CA LEU A 19 9.02 -14.96 -6.61
C LEU A 19 9.99 -13.77 -6.61
N ALA A 20 9.80 -12.88 -5.64
CA ALA A 20 10.74 -11.80 -5.42
C ALA A 20 12.11 -12.35 -4.99
N PRO A 21 13.22 -11.86 -5.55
CA PRO A 21 14.55 -12.24 -5.08
C PRO A 21 14.76 -11.76 -3.64
N ILE A 22 15.37 -12.60 -2.80
CA ILE A 22 15.76 -12.25 -1.45
C ILE A 22 17.25 -11.90 -1.49
N THR A 23 17.56 -10.60 -1.53
CA THR A 23 18.95 -10.14 -1.69
C THR A 23 19.67 -9.90 -0.35
N GLY A 24 18.93 -9.69 0.74
CA GLY A 24 19.52 -9.27 2.02
C GLY A 24 20.03 -7.82 2.03
N GLU A 25 19.81 -7.07 0.96
CA GLU A 25 20.24 -5.69 0.82
C GLU A 25 19.37 -4.75 1.68
N VAL A 26 20.03 -3.86 2.42
CA VAL A 26 19.38 -2.79 3.19
C VAL A 26 19.23 -1.56 2.31
N HIS A 27 18.02 -1.13 2.10
CA HIS A 27 17.72 0.05 1.30
C HIS A 27 17.48 1.28 2.17
N HIS A 28 17.98 2.44 1.73
CA HIS A 28 17.74 3.70 2.44
C HIS A 28 16.25 4.07 2.43
N VAL A 29 15.60 4.08 1.28
CA VAL A 29 14.18 4.42 1.13
C VAL A 29 13.43 3.32 0.39
N VAL A 30 12.34 2.83 0.99
CA VAL A 30 11.41 1.87 0.39
C VAL A 30 10.02 2.49 0.30
N PHE A 31 9.36 2.30 -0.84
CA PHE A 31 7.97 2.66 -1.07
C PHE A 31 7.12 1.40 -0.99
N VAL A 32 5.96 1.49 -0.36
CA VAL A 32 5.01 0.38 -0.28
C VAL A 32 3.60 0.84 -0.61
N ASP A 33 2.86 -0.02 -1.31
CA ASP A 33 1.44 0.18 -1.62
C ASP A 33 0.77 -1.14 -2.00
N GLY A 34 -0.56 -1.17 -2.02
CA GLY A 34 -1.37 -2.30 -2.43
C GLY A 34 -2.14 -2.02 -3.72
N ILE A 35 -2.26 -3.02 -4.58
CA ILE A 35 -3.13 -2.97 -5.75
C ILE A 35 -4.21 -4.04 -5.64
N TYR A 36 -5.47 -3.61 -5.49
CA TYR A 36 -6.61 -4.50 -5.43
C TYR A 36 -6.99 -5.01 -6.82
N LEU A 37 -7.10 -6.32 -6.95
CA LEU A 37 -7.57 -7.02 -8.15
C LEU A 37 -9.06 -7.33 -8.08
N ALA A 38 -9.55 -7.56 -6.88
CA ALA A 38 -10.94 -7.78 -6.51
C ALA A 38 -11.12 -7.36 -5.05
N ARG A 39 -12.37 -7.35 -4.56
CA ARG A 39 -12.68 -6.98 -3.16
C ARG A 39 -11.84 -7.73 -2.13
N ASN A 40 -11.53 -8.99 -2.41
CA ASN A 40 -10.85 -9.91 -1.50
C ASN A 40 -9.50 -10.41 -2.06
N VAL A 41 -8.86 -9.67 -2.95
CA VAL A 41 -7.55 -10.02 -3.51
C VAL A 41 -6.75 -8.76 -3.77
N VAL A 42 -5.61 -8.65 -3.13
CA VAL A 42 -4.67 -7.53 -3.23
C VAL A 42 -3.26 -8.06 -3.46
N VAL A 43 -2.48 -7.37 -4.27
CA VAL A 43 -1.02 -7.56 -4.35
C VAL A 43 -0.36 -6.40 -3.65
N LEU A 44 0.35 -6.68 -2.57
CA LEU A 44 1.22 -5.74 -1.88
C LEU A 44 2.55 -5.66 -2.62
N ILE A 45 3.07 -4.46 -2.81
CA ILE A 45 4.29 -4.21 -3.57
C ILE A 45 5.22 -3.32 -2.76
N ALA A 46 6.51 -3.66 -2.74
CA ALA A 46 7.58 -2.85 -2.20
C ALA A 46 8.60 -2.54 -3.32
N CYS A 47 9.04 -1.30 -3.41
CA CYS A 47 10.03 -0.88 -4.39
C CYS A 47 10.97 0.19 -3.83
N THR A 48 12.13 0.35 -4.46
CA THR A 48 13.02 1.51 -4.32
C THR A 48 12.66 2.57 -5.36
N GLN A 49 13.49 3.60 -5.53
CA GLN A 49 13.35 4.55 -6.64
C GLN A 49 13.58 3.89 -8.02
N GLU A 50 14.31 2.79 -8.07
CA GLU A 50 14.81 2.18 -9.30
C GLU A 50 14.09 0.89 -9.64
N HIS A 51 13.95 -0.03 -8.66
CA HIS A 51 13.44 -1.37 -8.90
C HIS A 51 12.33 -1.80 -7.93
N VAL A 52 11.57 -2.81 -8.33
CA VAL A 52 10.70 -3.57 -7.43
C VAL A 52 11.57 -4.54 -6.63
N ILE A 53 11.39 -4.57 -5.31
CA ILE A 53 12.18 -5.41 -4.40
C ILE A 53 11.36 -6.50 -3.70
N GLY A 54 10.02 -6.41 -3.77
CA GLY A 54 9.17 -7.43 -3.19
C GLY A 54 7.71 -7.26 -3.56
N TRP A 55 6.98 -8.37 -3.55
CA TRP A 55 5.53 -8.41 -3.69
C TRP A 55 4.95 -9.60 -2.95
N TYR A 56 3.67 -9.48 -2.59
CA TYR A 56 2.96 -10.51 -1.85
C TYR A 56 1.47 -10.49 -2.19
N LEU A 57 0.90 -11.66 -2.46
CA LEU A 57 -0.53 -11.81 -2.73
C LEU A 57 -1.27 -12.07 -1.41
N ALA A 58 -2.36 -11.35 -1.17
CA ALA A 58 -3.16 -11.49 0.04
C ALA A 58 -4.65 -11.26 -0.22
N ARG A 59 -5.48 -11.62 0.75
CA ARG A 59 -6.91 -11.29 0.76
C ARG A 59 -7.16 -9.81 1.02
N SER A 60 -6.36 -9.19 1.86
CA SER A 60 -6.50 -7.78 2.26
C SER A 60 -5.19 -7.24 2.82
N GLU A 61 -5.11 -5.92 2.96
CA GLU A 61 -3.98 -5.20 3.56
C GLU A 61 -4.00 -5.28 5.10
N ASN A 62 -3.99 -6.48 5.65
CA ASN A 62 -3.94 -6.69 7.09
C ASN A 62 -2.50 -6.77 7.63
N SER A 63 -2.34 -6.85 8.95
CA SER A 63 -1.02 -6.87 9.57
C SER A 63 -0.20 -8.14 9.31
N ARG A 64 -0.83 -9.28 9.01
CA ARG A 64 -0.11 -10.50 8.63
C ARG A 64 0.44 -10.40 7.23
N SER A 65 -0.39 -9.94 6.28
CA SER A 65 0.00 -9.76 4.89
C SER A 65 1.18 -8.81 4.74
N TRP A 66 1.10 -7.65 5.41
CA TRP A 66 2.21 -6.68 5.44
C TRP A 66 3.45 -7.27 6.10
N ALA A 67 3.31 -8.01 7.20
CA ALA A 67 4.44 -8.65 7.86
C ALA A 67 5.09 -9.74 7.00
N ALA A 68 4.32 -10.49 6.22
CA ALA A 68 4.83 -11.49 5.29
C ALA A 68 5.67 -10.85 4.16
N LEU A 69 5.22 -9.71 3.61
CA LEU A 69 6.02 -8.94 2.65
C LEU A 69 7.30 -8.39 3.31
N MET A 70 7.15 -7.71 4.45
CA MET A 70 8.26 -7.08 5.17
C MET A 70 9.32 -8.08 5.63
N GLY A 71 8.91 -9.29 6.03
CA GLY A 71 9.83 -10.34 6.48
C GLY A 71 10.78 -10.85 5.39
N LYS A 72 10.51 -10.54 4.13
CA LYS A 72 11.37 -10.88 2.97
C LYS A 72 12.36 -9.78 2.61
N ILE A 73 12.24 -8.61 3.21
CA ILE A 73 13.03 -7.43 2.90
C ILE A 73 13.68 -6.94 4.20
N PRO A 74 14.99 -6.73 4.25
CA PRO A 74 15.65 -6.12 5.40
C PRO A 74 15.02 -4.77 5.77
N PRO A 75 14.95 -4.42 7.08
CA PRO A 75 14.39 -3.14 7.50
C PRO A 75 15.10 -1.97 6.81
N PRO A 76 14.40 -1.13 6.03
CA PRO A 76 14.98 0.07 5.45
C PRO A 76 15.11 1.18 6.50
N ASP A 77 15.90 2.22 6.21
CA ASP A 77 15.98 3.38 7.08
C ASP A 77 14.64 4.13 7.11
N VAL A 78 14.04 4.34 5.93
CA VAL A 78 12.78 5.04 5.77
C VAL A 78 11.82 4.25 4.87
N VAL A 79 10.55 4.20 5.28
CA VAL A 79 9.46 3.71 4.41
C VAL A 79 8.50 4.85 4.10
N VAL A 80 8.20 5.05 2.81
CA VAL A 80 7.19 5.99 2.33
C VAL A 80 5.90 5.23 2.02
N CYS A 81 4.79 5.59 2.67
CA CYS A 81 3.53 4.88 2.53
C CYS A 81 2.31 5.81 2.64
N ASP A 82 1.15 5.31 2.22
CA ASP A 82 -0.14 5.96 2.44
C ASP A 82 -0.69 5.77 3.88
N GLY A 83 -0.11 4.84 4.65
CA GLY A 83 -0.43 4.44 6.02
C GLY A 83 -1.71 3.59 6.09
N GLY A 84 -1.75 2.73 7.01
CA GLY A 84 -2.89 1.88 7.33
C GLY A 84 -2.65 1.26 8.70
N THR A 85 -3.69 0.88 9.40
CA THR A 85 -3.54 0.25 10.72
C THR A 85 -2.84 -1.09 10.62
N GLY A 86 -3.12 -1.86 9.55
CA GLY A 86 -2.47 -3.14 9.28
C GLY A 86 -0.97 -2.97 9.01
N PHE A 87 -0.61 -2.02 8.14
CA PHE A 87 0.76 -1.67 7.83
C PHE A 87 1.54 -1.24 9.09
N GLU A 88 1.02 -0.28 9.84
CA GLU A 88 1.70 0.25 11.03
C GLU A 88 1.92 -0.83 12.11
N LYS A 89 0.95 -1.74 12.28
CA LYS A 89 1.09 -2.88 13.21
C LYS A 89 2.18 -3.85 12.75
N ALA A 90 2.26 -4.14 11.46
CA ALA A 90 3.29 -4.98 10.87
C ALA A 90 4.67 -4.33 10.98
N ARG A 91 4.80 -3.05 10.58
CA ARG A 91 6.04 -2.29 10.63
C ARG A 91 6.65 -2.28 12.04
N LYS A 92 5.86 -2.01 13.07
CA LYS A 92 6.36 -2.02 14.46
C LYS A 92 6.93 -3.37 14.88
N ARG A 93 6.40 -4.47 14.34
CA ARG A 93 6.84 -5.82 14.65
C ARG A 93 8.06 -6.25 13.85
N VAL A 94 8.06 -5.98 12.53
CA VAL A 94 9.06 -6.52 11.58
C VAL A 94 10.17 -5.51 11.31
N TRP A 95 9.84 -4.22 11.18
CA TRP A 95 10.75 -3.11 10.93
C TRP A 95 10.71 -2.08 12.06
N PRO A 96 11.06 -2.44 13.32
CA PRO A 96 10.87 -1.57 14.49
C PRO A 96 11.68 -0.27 14.41
N THR A 97 12.84 -0.28 13.79
CA THR A 97 13.76 0.86 13.65
C THR A 97 13.45 1.75 12.44
N THR A 98 12.70 1.23 11.45
CA THR A 98 12.38 1.98 10.23
C THR A 98 11.53 3.20 10.53
N ARG A 99 11.98 4.37 10.06
CA ARG A 99 11.23 5.62 10.13
C ARG A 99 10.13 5.65 9.05
N VAL A 100 9.04 6.33 9.33
CA VAL A 100 7.91 6.38 8.39
C VAL A 100 7.76 7.80 7.87
N GLN A 101 7.80 7.95 6.56
CA GLN A 101 7.31 9.14 5.86
C GLN A 101 5.88 8.88 5.38
N ARG A 102 4.95 9.57 5.94
CA ARG A 102 3.55 9.55 5.47
C ARG A 102 3.44 10.35 4.19
N CYS A 103 2.90 9.77 3.14
CA CYS A 103 2.67 10.48 1.88
C CYS A 103 1.85 11.76 2.13
N THR A 104 2.43 12.93 1.85
CA THR A 104 1.79 14.23 2.09
C THR A 104 0.55 14.42 1.20
N PHE A 105 0.55 13.85 -0.01
CA PHE A 105 -0.62 13.84 -0.88
C PHE A 105 -1.79 13.05 -0.27
N HIS A 106 -1.53 11.88 0.34
CA HIS A 106 -2.57 11.13 1.05
C HIS A 106 -3.06 11.85 2.31
N ALA A 107 -2.18 12.52 3.04
CA ALA A 107 -2.58 13.36 4.17
C ALA A 107 -3.54 14.50 3.71
N PHE A 108 -3.21 15.16 2.60
CA PHE A 108 -4.11 16.12 1.95
C PHE A 108 -5.43 15.48 1.53
N CYS A 109 -5.40 14.32 0.86
CA CYS A 109 -6.61 13.62 0.41
C CYS A 109 -7.53 13.22 1.58
N GLN A 110 -6.96 12.81 2.73
CA GLN A 110 -7.74 12.51 3.93
C GLN A 110 -8.49 13.75 4.45
N VAL A 111 -7.84 14.92 4.50
CA VAL A 111 -8.51 16.17 4.88
C VAL A 111 -9.57 16.54 3.84
N ARG A 112 -9.24 16.49 2.55
CA ARG A 112 -10.18 16.80 1.47
C ARG A 112 -11.43 15.90 1.51
N ALA A 113 -11.29 14.62 1.84
CA ALA A 113 -12.43 13.72 1.99
C ALA A 113 -13.41 14.17 3.09
N GLN A 114 -12.91 14.84 4.12
CA GLN A 114 -13.72 15.35 5.23
C GLN A 114 -14.23 16.77 4.99
N THR A 115 -13.42 17.67 4.43
CA THR A 115 -13.80 19.06 4.16
C THR A 115 -14.55 19.26 2.85
N THR A 116 -14.47 18.29 1.91
CA THR A 116 -14.79 18.41 0.49
C THR A 116 -13.79 19.28 -0.28
N SER A 117 -13.92 19.40 -1.60
CA SER A 117 -13.08 20.28 -2.42
C SER A 117 -13.54 21.76 -2.41
N ARG A 118 -14.73 22.02 -1.87
CA ARG A 118 -15.34 23.35 -1.75
C ARG A 118 -16.01 23.49 -0.38
N PRO A 119 -15.23 23.58 0.70
CA PRO A 119 -15.77 23.72 2.05
C PRO A 119 -16.54 25.03 2.20
N LYS A 120 -17.66 25.01 2.93
CA LYS A 120 -18.49 26.18 3.16
C LYS A 120 -18.22 26.84 4.51
N LEU A 121 -17.86 26.02 5.52
CA LEU A 121 -17.53 26.53 6.86
C LEU A 121 -16.13 27.12 6.86
N GLN A 122 -15.94 28.27 7.49
CA GLN A 122 -14.65 28.99 7.51
C GLN A 122 -13.53 28.11 8.08
N ALA A 123 -13.80 27.36 9.18
CA ALA A 123 -12.86 26.40 9.74
C ALA A 123 -12.43 25.34 8.71
N GLY A 124 -13.38 24.87 7.88
CA GLY A 124 -13.10 23.92 6.81
C GLY A 124 -12.31 24.51 5.65
N VAL A 125 -12.58 25.78 5.28
CA VAL A 125 -11.82 26.51 4.23
C VAL A 125 -10.35 26.64 4.64
N GLU A 126 -10.11 27.07 5.87
CA GLU A 126 -8.76 27.23 6.41
C GLU A 126 -8.03 25.89 6.53
N LEU A 127 -8.69 24.84 7.07
CA LEU A 127 -8.08 23.51 7.19
C LEU A 127 -7.75 22.89 5.83
N TYR A 128 -8.63 23.08 4.83
CA TYR A 128 -8.37 22.65 3.46
C TYR A 128 -7.17 23.39 2.85
N GLY A 129 -7.05 24.69 3.10
CA GLY A 129 -5.89 25.50 2.72
C GLY A 129 -4.59 24.96 3.30
N LEU A 130 -4.55 24.78 4.63
CA LEU A 130 -3.40 24.19 5.33
C LEU A 130 -3.03 22.79 4.79
N ALA A 131 -4.03 21.95 4.56
CA ALA A 131 -3.76 20.63 4.00
C ALA A 131 -3.18 20.70 2.57
N LYS A 132 -3.61 21.67 1.75
CA LYS A 132 -3.06 21.88 0.43
C LYS A 132 -1.61 22.39 0.47
N GLU A 133 -1.27 23.23 1.45
CA GLU A 133 0.09 23.74 1.66
C GLU A 133 1.10 22.65 1.96
N LEU A 134 0.68 21.51 2.57
CA LEU A 134 1.55 20.34 2.78
C LEU A 134 2.25 19.86 1.51
N LEU A 135 1.61 20.02 0.35
CA LEU A 135 2.15 19.60 -0.95
C LEU A 135 3.31 20.47 -1.44
N ALA A 136 3.43 21.68 -0.92
CA ALA A 136 4.45 22.64 -1.31
C ALA A 136 5.66 22.69 -0.37
N ILE A 137 5.60 22.02 0.79
CA ILE A 137 6.68 22.00 1.78
C ILE A 137 7.88 21.24 1.23
N LYS A 138 9.05 21.88 1.24
CA LYS A 138 10.33 21.33 0.73
C LYS A 138 11.50 21.52 1.69
N GLU A 139 11.35 22.32 2.73
CA GLU A 139 12.40 22.71 3.66
C GLU A 139 11.90 22.84 5.10
N VAL A 140 12.80 22.74 6.05
CA VAL A 140 12.49 22.77 7.49
C VAL A 140 11.76 24.04 7.89
N ALA A 141 12.17 25.21 7.38
CA ALA A 141 11.54 26.49 7.71
C ALA A 141 10.05 26.51 7.32
N SER A 142 9.70 26.03 6.13
CA SER A 142 8.30 25.94 5.68
C SER A 142 7.50 24.90 6.47
N ALA A 143 8.12 23.80 6.91
CA ALA A 143 7.48 22.82 7.77
C ALA A 143 7.17 23.40 9.15
N LEU A 144 8.09 24.14 9.77
CA LEU A 144 7.88 24.80 11.04
C LEU A 144 6.76 25.86 10.95
N ALA A 145 6.79 26.71 9.93
CA ALA A 145 5.72 27.70 9.69
C ALA A 145 4.35 27.04 9.51
N TRP A 146 4.30 25.90 8.82
CA TRP A 146 3.07 25.13 8.67
C TRP A 146 2.58 24.57 10.02
N LEU A 147 3.47 24.01 10.86
CA LEU A 147 3.12 23.50 12.18
C LEU A 147 2.57 24.61 13.10
N GLU A 148 3.16 25.79 13.05
CA GLU A 148 2.67 26.98 13.77
C GLU A 148 1.27 27.39 13.30
N ALA A 149 1.09 27.49 11.98
CA ALA A 149 -0.21 27.83 11.38
C ALA A 149 -1.29 26.80 11.72
N TYR A 150 -0.96 25.51 11.67
CA TYR A 150 -1.87 24.44 12.06
C TYR A 150 -2.22 24.47 13.56
N SER A 151 -1.24 24.72 14.42
CA SER A 151 -1.46 24.89 15.85
C SER A 151 -2.38 26.08 16.15
N ALA A 152 -2.14 27.21 15.50
CA ALA A 152 -2.99 28.41 15.62
C ALA A 152 -4.42 28.14 15.13
N TRP A 153 -4.61 27.36 14.05
CA TRP A 153 -5.91 26.92 13.59
C TRP A 153 -6.62 26.03 14.63
N CYS A 154 -5.92 25.07 15.20
CA CYS A 154 -6.46 24.18 16.25
C CYS A 154 -6.97 25.02 17.44
N SER A 155 -6.19 25.97 17.94
CA SER A 155 -6.54 26.83 19.07
C SER A 155 -7.72 27.76 18.74
N ARG A 156 -7.73 28.37 17.55
CA ARG A 156 -8.81 29.25 17.10
C ARG A 156 -10.16 28.55 17.02
N TRP A 157 -10.20 27.33 16.55
CA TRP A 157 -11.43 26.59 16.29
C TRP A 157 -11.78 25.58 17.37
N GLU A 158 -11.05 25.54 18.50
CA GLU A 158 -11.25 24.58 19.58
C GLU A 158 -12.71 24.54 20.08
N GLY A 159 -13.26 25.70 20.46
CA GLY A 159 -14.64 25.81 20.94
C GLY A 159 -15.67 25.38 19.91
N PHE A 160 -15.52 25.79 18.64
CA PHE A 160 -16.39 25.40 17.54
C PHE A 160 -16.36 23.89 17.29
N LEU A 161 -15.20 23.28 17.34
CA LEU A 161 -15.03 21.85 17.14
C LEU A 161 -15.48 21.02 18.37
N ALA A 162 -15.62 21.66 19.53
CA ALA A 162 -16.13 21.02 20.76
C ALA A 162 -17.67 20.98 20.82
N GLU A 163 -18.37 21.67 19.92
CA GLU A 163 -19.84 21.68 19.87
C GLU A 163 -20.41 20.28 19.70
N ARG A 164 -21.53 20.03 20.43
CA ARG A 164 -22.26 18.75 20.41
C ARG A 164 -23.71 18.95 20.04
N THR A 165 -24.24 18.03 19.27
CA THR A 165 -25.67 17.97 18.90
C THR A 165 -26.27 16.65 19.38
N LEU A 166 -27.46 16.70 19.93
CA LEU A 166 -28.22 15.50 20.26
C LEU A 166 -28.73 14.87 18.97
N ASP A 167 -28.41 13.63 18.75
CA ASP A 167 -29.00 12.82 17.68
C ASP A 167 -30.34 12.29 18.14
N GLU A 168 -31.42 12.76 17.52
CA GLU A 168 -32.80 12.44 17.92
C GLU A 168 -33.15 10.97 17.73
N GLU A 169 -32.54 10.28 16.73
CA GLU A 169 -32.82 8.87 16.47
C GLU A 169 -32.14 7.94 17.47
N SER A 170 -30.88 8.23 17.81
CA SER A 170 -30.10 7.38 18.73
C SER A 170 -30.13 7.85 20.17
N GLY A 171 -30.60 9.08 20.47
CA GLY A 171 -30.56 9.72 21.77
C GLY A 171 -29.14 10.00 22.29
N ARG A 172 -28.12 9.97 21.44
CA ARG A 172 -26.71 10.16 21.79
C ARG A 172 -26.19 11.53 21.38
N MET A 173 -25.31 12.09 22.18
CA MET A 173 -24.57 13.29 21.82
C MET A 173 -23.49 12.94 20.81
N ARG A 174 -23.49 13.61 19.65
CA ARG A 174 -22.44 13.50 18.61
C ARG A 174 -21.76 14.86 18.38
N TRP A 175 -20.60 14.84 17.75
CA TRP A 175 -19.95 16.09 17.34
C TRP A 175 -20.80 16.80 16.28
N THR A 176 -21.12 18.07 16.48
CA THR A 176 -21.82 18.91 15.49
C THR A 176 -21.01 19.00 14.20
N HIS A 177 -19.70 19.10 14.33
CA HIS A 177 -18.75 19.23 13.22
C HIS A 177 -17.87 17.98 13.07
N GLU A 178 -18.49 16.77 13.14
CA GLU A 178 -17.80 15.47 13.18
C GLU A 178 -16.73 15.30 12.11
N ARG A 179 -17.01 15.73 10.87
CA ARG A 179 -16.06 15.62 9.75
C ARG A 179 -14.80 16.46 9.98
N LEU A 180 -14.95 17.70 10.46
CA LEU A 180 -13.80 18.56 10.79
C LEU A 180 -13.01 18.01 11.99
N VAL A 181 -13.70 17.49 12.99
CA VAL A 181 -13.08 16.81 14.14
C VAL A 181 -12.26 15.59 13.66
N THR A 182 -12.82 14.80 12.75
CA THR A 182 -12.13 13.65 12.17
C THR A 182 -10.88 14.05 11.38
N ALA A 183 -10.98 15.10 10.56
CA ALA A 183 -9.83 15.65 9.82
C ALA A 183 -8.72 16.15 10.75
N ARG A 184 -9.08 16.96 11.76
CA ARG A 184 -8.14 17.44 12.80
C ARG A 184 -7.47 16.27 13.52
N ASN A 185 -8.24 15.30 13.98
CA ASN A 185 -7.70 14.15 14.72
C ASN A 185 -6.75 13.31 13.86
N GLY A 186 -7.04 13.21 12.55
CA GLY A 186 -6.14 12.59 11.57
C GLY A 186 -4.80 13.31 11.48
N LEU A 187 -4.82 14.64 11.29
CA LEU A 187 -3.60 15.46 11.23
C LEU A 187 -2.85 15.46 12.57
N ASN A 188 -3.55 15.61 13.70
CA ASN A 188 -2.93 15.57 15.02
C ASN A 188 -2.14 14.28 15.24
N ARG A 189 -2.69 13.15 14.82
CA ARG A 189 -1.99 11.86 14.90
C ARG A 189 -0.74 11.82 14.03
N LEU A 190 -0.77 12.42 12.84
CA LEU A 190 0.39 12.48 11.95
C LEU A 190 1.48 13.40 12.51
N VAL A 191 1.10 14.55 13.04
CA VAL A 191 2.01 15.52 13.67
C VAL A 191 2.63 14.94 14.95
N SER A 192 1.81 14.42 15.88
CA SER A 192 2.29 13.90 17.16
C SER A 192 3.21 12.68 17.05
N LYS A 193 3.13 11.94 15.94
CA LYS A 193 4.00 10.80 15.63
C LYS A 193 5.17 11.13 14.72
N ASN A 194 5.38 12.39 14.38
CA ASN A 194 6.43 12.85 13.46
C ASN A 194 6.43 12.10 12.11
N LEU A 195 5.24 11.94 11.49
CA LEU A 195 5.10 11.17 10.26
C LEU A 195 5.05 12.02 8.99
N LEU A 196 4.87 13.34 9.10
CA LEU A 196 4.68 14.23 7.95
C LEU A 196 5.98 14.75 7.35
N PHE A 197 6.99 14.95 8.17
CA PHE A 197 8.20 15.67 7.79
C PHE A 197 9.48 14.85 8.01
N THR A 198 9.40 13.52 8.02
CA THR A 198 10.55 12.61 8.09
C THR A 198 11.51 12.86 6.91
N PHE A 199 10.99 13.28 5.75
CA PHE A 199 11.77 13.63 4.57
C PHE A 199 12.66 14.88 4.73
N LEU A 200 12.51 15.63 5.82
CA LEU A 200 13.33 16.80 6.17
C LEU A 200 14.28 16.52 7.33
N ASP A 201 14.30 15.29 7.86
CA ASP A 201 15.17 14.92 8.97
C ASP A 201 16.65 14.91 8.51
N PRO A 202 17.53 15.79 9.07
CA PRO A 202 18.92 15.87 8.62
C PRO A 202 19.71 14.59 8.84
N GLU A 203 19.38 13.81 9.89
CA GLU A 203 20.06 12.54 10.18
C GLU A 203 19.77 11.48 9.12
N LEU A 204 18.59 11.53 8.49
CA LEU A 204 18.19 10.60 7.46
C LEU A 204 18.56 11.07 6.05
N THR A 205 18.49 12.37 5.81
CA THR A 205 18.78 12.92 4.47
C THR A 205 20.27 12.98 4.11
N CYS A 206 21.17 12.69 5.05
CA CYS A 206 22.61 12.56 4.76
C CYS A 206 22.91 11.38 3.82
N ASP A 207 22.11 10.31 3.88
CA ASP A 207 22.30 9.12 3.03
C ASP A 207 21.54 9.22 1.69
N GLY A 208 20.82 10.31 1.47
CA GLY A 208 20.13 10.58 0.22
C GLY A 208 18.76 11.28 0.41
N PRO A 209 18.17 11.78 -0.67
CA PRO A 209 16.90 12.48 -0.60
C PRO A 209 15.74 11.50 -0.30
N ILE A 210 14.89 11.88 0.65
CA ILE A 210 13.68 11.14 0.99
C ILE A 210 12.47 11.84 0.34
N PRO A 211 11.71 11.18 -0.52
CA PRO A 211 10.51 11.77 -1.10
C PRO A 211 9.38 11.97 -0.07
N SER A 212 8.72 13.12 -0.13
CA SER A 212 7.55 13.43 0.72
C SER A 212 6.27 12.72 0.27
N MET A 213 6.24 12.20 -0.96
CA MET A 213 5.06 11.60 -1.60
C MET A 213 5.37 10.20 -2.12
N ASN A 214 4.33 9.37 -2.19
CA ASN A 214 4.40 7.99 -2.71
C ASN A 214 4.22 7.90 -4.24
N ASN A 215 4.56 8.97 -4.97
CA ASN A 215 4.34 9.06 -6.42
C ASN A 215 5.08 7.97 -7.21
N LYS A 216 6.21 7.46 -6.70
CA LYS A 216 6.98 6.41 -7.35
C LYS A 216 6.14 5.15 -7.55
N ILE A 217 5.44 4.72 -6.51
CA ILE A 217 4.63 3.50 -6.59
C ILE A 217 3.23 3.78 -7.13
N GLU A 218 2.56 4.85 -6.69
CA GLU A 218 1.19 5.15 -7.11
C GLU A 218 1.08 5.65 -8.55
N GLY A 219 1.81 6.71 -8.90
CA GLY A 219 1.84 7.31 -10.23
C GLY A 219 2.72 6.57 -11.22
N GLY A 220 3.71 5.83 -10.72
CA GLY A 220 4.62 5.01 -11.52
C GLY A 220 4.10 3.57 -11.68
N ILE A 221 4.39 2.72 -10.71
CA ILE A 221 4.16 1.27 -10.76
C ILE A 221 2.67 0.95 -10.87
N ASN A 222 1.86 1.43 -9.93
CA ASN A 222 0.43 1.10 -9.88
C ASN A 222 -0.35 1.67 -11.06
N ALA A 223 0.05 2.81 -11.61
CA ALA A 223 -0.55 3.36 -12.81
C ALA A 223 -0.32 2.47 -14.03
N GLN A 224 0.91 1.95 -14.20
CA GLN A 224 1.26 1.02 -15.28
C GLN A 224 0.54 -0.32 -15.11
N LEU A 225 0.49 -0.87 -13.90
CA LEU A 225 -0.24 -2.10 -13.59
C LEU A 225 -1.74 -1.96 -13.84
N ARG A 226 -2.36 -0.85 -13.41
CA ARG A 226 -3.78 -0.58 -13.69
C ARG A 226 -4.05 -0.44 -15.19
N ARG A 227 -3.12 0.15 -15.95
CA ARG A 227 -3.22 0.22 -17.42
C ARG A 227 -3.16 -1.17 -18.03
N MET A 228 -2.15 -1.97 -17.67
CA MET A 228 -2.01 -3.36 -18.13
C MET A 228 -3.28 -4.19 -17.84
N LEU A 229 -3.83 -4.08 -16.63
CA LEU A 229 -5.05 -4.81 -16.25
C LEU A 229 -6.29 -4.34 -17.02
N ARG A 230 -6.39 -3.05 -17.37
CA ARG A 230 -7.47 -2.53 -18.23
C ARG A 230 -7.36 -3.03 -19.67
N ASP A 231 -6.13 -3.08 -20.19
CA ASP A 231 -5.87 -3.54 -21.56
C ASP A 231 -6.16 -5.06 -21.70
N HIS A 232 -6.09 -5.81 -20.58
CA HIS A 232 -6.31 -7.25 -20.50
C HIS A 232 -7.53 -7.65 -19.64
N ARG A 233 -8.67 -7.03 -19.86
CA ARG A 233 -9.90 -7.22 -19.04
C ARG A 233 -10.43 -8.65 -19.01
N GLY A 234 -10.14 -9.47 -20.04
CA GLY A 234 -10.56 -10.87 -20.15
C GLY A 234 -9.77 -11.87 -19.32
N LEU A 235 -8.70 -11.44 -18.60
CA LEU A 235 -7.92 -12.36 -17.78
C LEU A 235 -8.70 -12.77 -16.53
N SER A 236 -8.65 -14.07 -16.18
CA SER A 236 -9.12 -14.59 -14.90
C SER A 236 -8.38 -13.92 -13.74
N LEU A 237 -8.94 -13.97 -12.53
CA LEU A 237 -8.34 -13.35 -11.34
C LEU A 237 -6.92 -13.89 -11.10
N MET A 238 -6.71 -15.20 -11.21
CA MET A 238 -5.39 -15.83 -11.12
C MET A 238 -4.41 -15.27 -12.16
N ARG A 239 -4.82 -15.17 -13.42
CA ARG A 239 -3.97 -14.64 -14.49
C ARG A 239 -3.66 -13.15 -14.28
N ARG A 240 -4.58 -12.38 -13.72
CA ARG A 240 -4.34 -10.97 -13.34
C ARG A 240 -3.30 -10.86 -12.23
N ALA A 241 -3.37 -11.71 -11.20
CA ALA A 241 -2.37 -11.77 -10.15
C ALA A 241 -0.99 -12.15 -10.72
N LYS A 242 -0.92 -13.19 -11.56
CA LYS A 242 0.31 -13.60 -12.24
C LYS A 242 0.87 -12.52 -13.15
N ALA A 243 0.02 -11.79 -13.88
CA ALA A 243 0.47 -10.67 -14.71
C ALA A 243 1.17 -9.59 -13.89
N ILE A 244 0.66 -9.27 -12.68
CA ILE A 244 1.34 -8.36 -11.76
C ILE A 244 2.66 -8.97 -11.26
N PHE A 245 2.69 -10.22 -10.88
CA PHE A 245 3.91 -10.91 -10.43
C PHE A 245 4.99 -10.89 -11.51
N TRP A 246 4.63 -11.20 -12.76
CA TRP A 246 5.54 -11.10 -13.90
C TRP A 246 6.03 -9.68 -14.15
N TRP A 247 5.12 -8.71 -14.06
CA TRP A 247 5.49 -7.31 -14.21
C TRP A 247 6.48 -6.89 -13.11
N CYS A 248 6.19 -7.21 -11.85
CA CYS A 248 7.10 -6.93 -10.74
C CYS A 248 8.46 -7.61 -10.93
N TYR A 249 8.45 -8.88 -11.36
CA TYR A 249 9.67 -9.66 -11.55
C TYR A 249 10.61 -9.07 -12.62
N VAL A 250 10.08 -8.65 -13.75
CA VAL A 250 10.91 -8.05 -14.83
C VAL A 250 11.39 -6.63 -14.49
N HIS A 251 10.85 -6.04 -13.43
CA HIS A 251 11.28 -4.74 -12.91
C HIS A 251 12.12 -4.87 -11.63
N THR A 252 12.59 -6.07 -11.28
CA THR A 252 13.64 -6.26 -10.27
C THR A 252 14.99 -5.87 -10.86
N GLU A 253 15.99 -5.68 -10.01
CA GLU A 253 17.32 -5.23 -10.45
C GLU A 253 17.98 -6.22 -11.43
N VAL A 254 17.94 -7.51 -11.08
CA VAL A 254 18.57 -8.58 -11.89
C VAL A 254 17.60 -9.75 -12.06
N PRO A 255 16.68 -9.70 -13.04
CA PRO A 255 15.80 -10.83 -13.32
C PRO A 255 16.60 -11.98 -13.90
N LEU A 256 16.30 -13.22 -13.46
CA LEU A 256 16.95 -14.42 -13.97
C LEU A 256 16.60 -14.69 -15.45
N PRO A 257 17.48 -15.37 -16.18
CA PRO A 257 17.17 -15.85 -17.52
C PRO A 257 15.98 -16.81 -17.52
N ALA A 258 15.21 -16.84 -18.63
CA ALA A 258 14.00 -17.64 -18.78
C ALA A 258 14.20 -19.12 -18.41
N ALA A 259 15.35 -19.71 -18.77
CA ALA A 259 15.66 -21.10 -18.47
C ALA A 259 15.82 -21.39 -16.98
N GLU A 260 16.35 -20.44 -16.21
CA GLU A 260 16.50 -20.56 -14.75
C GLU A 260 15.17 -20.35 -14.05
N ILE A 261 14.35 -19.40 -14.50
CA ILE A 261 12.98 -19.20 -14.00
C ILE A 261 12.17 -20.50 -14.06
N LEU A 262 12.20 -21.19 -15.22
CA LEU A 262 11.48 -22.44 -15.44
C LEU A 262 11.95 -23.59 -14.54
N LYS A 263 13.15 -23.51 -13.96
CA LYS A 263 13.70 -24.54 -13.08
C LYS A 263 13.48 -24.24 -11.59
N THR A 264 13.45 -22.96 -11.23
CA THR A 264 13.55 -22.54 -9.82
C THR A 264 12.26 -21.94 -9.26
N MET A 265 11.36 -21.45 -10.13
CA MET A 265 10.13 -20.79 -9.69
C MET A 265 8.97 -21.79 -9.55
N PRO A 266 8.11 -21.66 -8.52
CA PRO A 266 7.01 -22.56 -8.31
C PRO A 266 5.95 -22.47 -9.39
N THR A 267 5.35 -23.61 -9.69
CA THR A 267 4.22 -23.76 -10.61
C THR A 267 2.88 -23.70 -9.87
N ASP A 268 1.77 -23.71 -10.62
CA ASP A 268 0.43 -23.84 -10.05
C ASP A 268 0.28 -25.11 -9.22
N ASP A 269 0.89 -26.20 -9.67
CA ASP A 269 0.82 -27.50 -8.99
C ASP A 269 1.59 -27.48 -7.67
N ASP A 270 2.74 -26.81 -7.64
CA ASP A 270 3.52 -26.62 -6.40
C ASP A 270 2.75 -25.79 -5.36
N ILE A 271 2.08 -24.74 -5.81
CA ILE A 271 1.24 -23.92 -4.91
C ILE A 271 0.01 -24.70 -4.43
N GLU A 272 -0.65 -25.46 -5.31
CA GLU A 272 -1.79 -26.30 -4.93
C GLU A 272 -1.39 -27.36 -3.90
N GLU A 273 -0.20 -27.98 -4.05
CA GLU A 273 0.35 -28.92 -3.07
C GLU A 273 0.58 -28.24 -1.73
N LEU A 274 1.17 -27.03 -1.71
CA LEU A 274 1.40 -26.26 -0.50
C LEU A 274 0.09 -26.00 0.26
N TYR A 275 -0.98 -25.60 -0.45
CA TYR A 275 -2.30 -25.42 0.15
C TYR A 275 -2.88 -26.72 0.73
N ARG A 276 -2.69 -27.84 0.04
CA ARG A 276 -3.15 -29.16 0.49
C ARG A 276 -2.44 -29.61 1.77
N GLN A 277 -1.14 -29.38 1.87
CA GLN A 277 -0.36 -29.69 3.07
C GLN A 277 -0.83 -28.87 4.27
N VAL A 278 -0.97 -27.54 4.12
CA VAL A 278 -1.46 -26.66 5.19
C VAL A 278 -2.88 -27.01 5.62
N SER A 279 -3.77 -27.34 4.67
CA SER A 279 -5.14 -27.80 4.97
C SER A 279 -5.17 -29.10 5.77
N THR A 280 -4.26 -30.01 5.47
CA THR A 280 -4.15 -31.30 6.18
C THR A 280 -3.60 -31.15 7.59
N GLU A 281 -2.57 -30.30 7.76
CA GLU A 281 -1.89 -30.09 9.04
C GLU A 281 -2.69 -29.25 10.03
N SER A 282 -3.40 -28.20 9.56
CA SER A 282 -4.04 -27.23 10.43
C SER A 282 -5.57 -27.11 10.28
N GLN A 283 -6.20 -27.94 9.46
CA GLN A 283 -7.63 -27.85 9.10
C GLN A 283 -8.06 -26.47 8.59
N ARG A 284 -7.12 -25.72 8.03
CA ARG A 284 -7.35 -24.37 7.48
C ARG A 284 -7.52 -24.46 5.97
N THR A 285 -8.47 -23.68 5.45
CA THR A 285 -8.71 -23.55 4.01
C THR A 285 -8.05 -22.32 3.41
N ASP A 286 -7.57 -21.41 4.27
CA ASP A 286 -6.86 -20.20 3.87
C ASP A 286 -5.37 -20.52 3.63
N GLY A 287 -4.74 -19.72 2.74
CA GLY A 287 -3.37 -19.96 2.32
C GLY A 287 -2.34 -19.81 3.43
N PRO A 288 -1.17 -20.43 3.24
CA PRO A 288 -0.05 -20.28 4.15
C PRO A 288 0.47 -18.84 4.18
N GLU A 289 1.06 -18.44 5.32
CA GLU A 289 1.62 -17.09 5.47
C GLU A 289 2.70 -16.77 4.43
N GLU A 290 3.43 -17.78 3.97
CA GLU A 290 4.52 -17.63 3.00
C GLU A 290 4.03 -17.25 1.60
N TRP A 291 2.77 -17.60 1.25
CA TRP A 291 2.26 -17.46 -0.10
C TRP A 291 1.04 -16.54 -0.23
N GLY A 292 -0.01 -16.77 0.50
CA GLY A 292 -1.27 -16.07 0.26
C GLY A 292 -2.13 -15.99 1.50
N ASP A 293 -1.90 -14.99 2.37
CA ASP A 293 -2.65 -14.83 3.62
C ASP A 293 -4.14 -14.63 3.37
N GLY A 294 -4.94 -15.54 3.93
CA GLY A 294 -6.40 -15.51 3.88
C GLY A 294 -7.02 -15.86 2.51
N LEU A 295 -6.23 -16.21 1.51
CA LEU A 295 -6.72 -16.62 0.18
C LEU A 295 -7.06 -18.10 0.16
N VAL A 296 -8.14 -18.45 -0.52
CA VAL A 296 -8.54 -19.81 -0.82
C VAL A 296 -8.13 -20.14 -2.26
N TRP A 297 -7.29 -21.14 -2.46
CA TRP A 297 -6.75 -21.49 -3.77
C TRP A 297 -7.83 -21.79 -4.82
N ALA A 298 -8.85 -22.54 -4.43
CA ALA A 298 -9.96 -22.87 -5.31
C ALA A 298 -10.75 -21.62 -5.77
N GLU A 299 -10.95 -20.64 -4.87
CA GLU A 299 -11.60 -19.38 -5.22
C GLU A 299 -10.78 -18.57 -6.22
N LEU A 300 -9.46 -18.51 -6.03
CA LEU A 300 -8.55 -17.82 -6.94
C LEU A 300 -8.52 -18.50 -8.33
N ARG A 301 -8.48 -19.83 -8.35
CA ARG A 301 -8.37 -20.65 -9.59
C ARG A 301 -9.65 -20.60 -10.42
N HIS A 302 -10.81 -20.66 -9.78
CA HIS A 302 -12.12 -20.75 -10.43
C HIS A 302 -12.86 -19.43 -10.58
N ALA A 303 -12.28 -18.30 -10.18
CA ALA A 303 -12.88 -16.99 -10.36
C ALA A 303 -13.04 -16.66 -11.86
N LEU A 304 -14.28 -16.52 -12.30
CA LEU A 304 -14.60 -16.12 -13.67
C LEU A 304 -14.35 -14.62 -13.87
N PRO A 305 -13.88 -14.17 -15.05
CA PRO A 305 -13.56 -12.76 -15.31
C PRO A 305 -14.72 -11.78 -15.08
N TRP A 306 -15.95 -12.23 -15.26
CA TRP A 306 -17.18 -11.42 -15.17
C TRP A 306 -17.91 -11.54 -13.83
N ARG A 307 -17.45 -12.38 -12.89
CA ARG A 307 -18.01 -12.51 -11.54
C ARG A 307 -17.26 -11.69 -10.48
N VAL A 308 -16.46 -10.74 -10.89
CA VAL A 308 -15.93 -9.74 -9.98
C VAL A 308 -17.07 -8.73 -9.75
N GLU A 309 -17.85 -8.95 -8.71
CA GLU A 309 -18.85 -8.01 -8.25
C GLU A 309 -18.16 -6.72 -7.85
N TRP A 310 -18.38 -5.71 -8.66
CA TRP A 310 -18.00 -4.35 -8.41
C TRP A 310 -19.16 -3.68 -7.62
N ASP A 311 -19.39 -4.12 -6.39
CA ASP A 311 -20.29 -3.43 -5.46
C ASP A 311 -19.49 -2.66 -4.42
#